data_1448f4901e1749146376a83808b19362
#
_entry.id   1448f4901e1749146376a83808b19362
#
_cell.length_a   1.000
_cell.length_b   1.000
_cell.length_c   1.000
_cell.angle_alpha   90.00
_cell.angle_beta   90.00
_cell.angle_gamma   90.00
#
_symmetry.space_group_name_H-M   'P 1'
#
loop_
_entity.id
_entity.type
_entity.pdbx_description
1 polymer ?
#
loop_
_entity_poly.entity_id
_entity_poly.type
_entity_poly.pdbx_seq_one_letter_code
_entity_poly.pdbx_strand_id
1 'polypeptide(L)'
;MKVKEIMDKEYIYVSPDQDVVEVSLLMEKTKKFTTPVVDSEKRLIGWITSLEITKGFREGKKKVSDVMRSKEEIVNVHENDPARLAVLETTKHKVISIPVLNDDDVVVGVVRTFDIVETLSRLYEIKVYKIFEAMADELKGVSWDELMEASAIVTRRRTGQ
;
A
#
# COMPACT_ATOMS: atom_id res chain seq x y z
N MET A 1 -12.60 8.93 4.15
CA MET A 1 -12.11 7.66 3.56
C MET A 1 -11.50 6.81 4.66
N LYS A 2 -11.92 5.58 4.75
CA LYS A 2 -11.44 4.58 5.73
C LYS A 2 -10.47 3.61 5.08
N VAL A 3 -9.66 2.94 5.90
CA VAL A 3 -8.67 1.94 5.43
C VAL A 3 -9.33 0.85 4.58
N LYS A 4 -10.50 0.35 4.95
CA LYS A 4 -11.25 -0.67 4.17
C LYS A 4 -11.61 -0.26 2.75
N GLU A 5 -11.55 1.02 2.43
CA GLU A 5 -11.84 1.54 1.08
C GLU A 5 -10.60 1.55 0.18
N ILE A 6 -9.40 1.42 0.76
CA ILE A 6 -8.12 1.44 0.04
C ILE A 6 -7.33 0.13 0.15
N MET A 7 -7.73 -0.79 1.01
CA MET A 7 -7.02 -2.06 1.23
C MET A 7 -7.26 -3.05 0.09
N ASP A 8 -6.25 -3.87 -0.19
CA ASP A 8 -6.38 -5.06 -1.03
C ASP A 8 -7.12 -6.15 -0.23
N LYS A 9 -8.26 -6.59 -0.73
CA LYS A 9 -9.08 -7.66 -0.13
C LYS A 9 -8.73 -9.05 -0.68
N GLU A 10 -8.03 -9.09 -1.80
CA GLU A 10 -7.53 -10.31 -2.44
C GLU A 10 -6.08 -10.62 -2.04
N TYR A 11 -5.75 -10.34 -0.78
CA TYR A 11 -4.43 -10.57 -0.24
C TYR A 11 -4.16 -12.07 -0.02
N ILE A 12 -2.88 -12.46 -0.09
CA ILE A 12 -2.44 -13.80 0.32
C ILE A 12 -2.19 -13.83 1.83
N TYR A 13 -2.36 -14.99 2.43
CA TYR A 13 -1.99 -15.24 3.83
C TYR A 13 -1.44 -16.66 3.98
N VAL A 14 -0.63 -16.87 4.99
CA VAL A 14 0.04 -18.15 5.25
C VAL A 14 -0.06 -18.53 6.72
N SER A 15 0.13 -19.81 6.99
CA SER A 15 0.23 -20.33 8.36
C SER A 15 1.70 -20.46 8.79
N PRO A 16 1.98 -20.47 10.12
CA PRO A 16 3.34 -20.60 10.62
C PRO A 16 4.00 -21.95 10.28
N ASP A 17 3.21 -22.98 10.01
CA ASP A 17 3.70 -24.34 9.71
C ASP A 17 4.06 -24.56 8.25
N GLN A 18 3.73 -23.62 7.36
CA GLN A 18 4.05 -23.75 5.94
C GLN A 18 5.56 -23.70 5.70
N ASP A 19 5.98 -24.40 4.65
CA ASP A 19 7.37 -24.39 4.18
C ASP A 19 7.70 -23.06 3.49
N VAL A 20 8.88 -22.54 3.76
CA VAL A 20 9.40 -21.30 3.18
C VAL A 20 9.41 -21.35 1.64
N VAL A 21 9.71 -22.54 1.07
CA VAL A 21 9.69 -22.73 -0.40
C VAL A 21 8.28 -22.60 -0.95
N GLU A 22 7.27 -23.16 -0.30
CA GLU A 22 5.87 -23.02 -0.71
C GLU A 22 5.42 -21.54 -0.70
N VAL A 23 5.81 -20.80 0.33
CA VAL A 23 5.51 -19.37 0.43
C VAL A 23 6.22 -18.58 -0.68
N SER A 24 7.46 -18.91 -0.97
CA SER A 24 8.20 -18.28 -2.07
C SER A 24 7.51 -18.50 -3.43
N LEU A 25 7.04 -19.71 -3.70
CA LEU A 25 6.27 -20.03 -4.91
C LEU A 25 4.93 -19.29 -4.97
N LEU A 26 4.25 -19.17 -3.84
CA LEU A 26 3.00 -18.40 -3.73
C LEU A 26 3.24 -16.91 -4.02
N MET A 27 4.30 -16.34 -3.48
CA MET A 27 4.68 -14.95 -3.75
C MET A 27 5.02 -14.73 -5.24
N GLU A 28 5.76 -15.62 -5.84
CA GLU A 28 6.10 -15.57 -7.27
C GLU A 28 4.85 -15.64 -8.14
N LYS A 29 3.97 -16.61 -7.88
CA LYS A 29 2.73 -16.81 -8.63
C LYS A 29 1.78 -15.61 -8.54
N THR A 30 1.64 -15.02 -7.36
CA THR A 30 0.70 -13.94 -7.09
C THR A 30 1.29 -12.55 -7.30
N LYS A 31 2.62 -12.44 -7.50
CA LYS A 31 3.37 -11.17 -7.57
C LYS A 31 3.20 -10.32 -6.31
N LYS A 32 3.02 -10.96 -5.17
CA LYS A 32 2.90 -10.30 -3.86
C LYS A 32 4.13 -10.65 -3.01
N PHE A 33 4.82 -9.63 -2.52
CA PHE A 33 6.13 -9.76 -1.85
C PHE A 33 6.04 -9.75 -0.33
N THR A 34 4.83 -9.64 0.20
CA THR A 34 4.55 -9.60 1.63
C THR A 34 3.30 -10.40 1.93
N THR A 35 3.24 -11.01 3.09
CA THR A 35 2.06 -11.76 3.51
C THR A 35 1.91 -11.78 5.02
N PRO A 36 0.69 -11.63 5.54
CA PRO A 36 0.40 -11.91 6.93
C PRO A 36 0.52 -13.40 7.22
N VAL A 37 1.06 -13.70 8.39
CA VAL A 37 1.04 -15.03 8.98
C VAL A 37 -0.08 -15.09 9.99
N VAL A 38 -0.98 -16.05 9.85
CA VAL A 38 -2.21 -16.12 10.63
C VAL A 38 -2.38 -17.47 11.31
N ASP A 39 -3.14 -17.48 12.40
CA ASP A 39 -3.55 -18.71 13.09
C ASP A 39 -4.77 -19.37 12.39
N SER A 40 -5.31 -20.44 12.99
CA SER A 40 -6.48 -21.16 12.47
C SER A 40 -7.76 -20.33 12.43
N GLU A 41 -7.85 -19.25 13.18
CA GLU A 41 -8.98 -18.30 13.20
C GLU A 41 -8.70 -17.04 12.37
N LYS A 42 -7.61 -17.08 11.56
CA LYS A 42 -7.18 -15.97 10.70
C LYS A 42 -6.76 -14.71 11.46
N ARG A 43 -6.37 -14.86 12.73
CA ARG A 43 -5.81 -13.76 13.51
C ARG A 43 -4.33 -13.58 13.18
N LEU A 44 -3.88 -12.33 13.16
CA LEU A 44 -2.50 -11.98 12.87
C LEU A 44 -1.56 -12.49 13.97
N ILE A 45 -0.57 -13.30 13.60
CA ILE A 45 0.48 -13.77 14.50
C ILE A 45 1.89 -13.39 14.04
N GLY A 46 2.04 -13.01 12.78
CA GLY A 46 3.33 -12.62 12.21
C GLY A 46 3.22 -12.02 10.82
N TRP A 47 4.37 -11.75 10.25
CA TRP A 47 4.51 -11.14 8.93
C TRP A 47 5.76 -11.68 8.26
N ILE A 48 5.66 -11.94 6.97
CA ILE A 48 6.78 -12.41 6.18
C ILE A 48 6.88 -11.64 4.86
N THR A 49 8.08 -11.22 4.54
CA THR A 49 8.39 -10.55 3.27
C THR A 49 9.39 -11.37 2.49
N SER A 50 9.69 -10.99 1.26
CA SER A 50 10.75 -11.60 0.47
C SER A 50 12.12 -11.54 1.15
N LEU A 51 12.36 -10.60 2.06
CA LEU A 51 13.60 -10.52 2.85
C LEU A 51 13.71 -11.65 3.86
N GLU A 52 12.64 -11.97 4.59
CA GLU A 52 12.62 -13.09 5.52
C GLU A 52 12.74 -14.43 4.78
N ILE A 53 12.12 -14.55 3.59
CA ILE A 53 12.29 -15.72 2.72
C ILE A 53 13.75 -15.90 2.31
N THR A 54 14.39 -14.83 1.84
CA THR A 54 15.81 -14.84 1.46
C THR A 54 16.70 -15.21 2.65
N LYS A 55 16.43 -14.64 3.81
CA LYS A 55 17.13 -15.00 5.06
C LYS A 55 16.94 -16.47 5.41
N GLY A 56 15.73 -16.97 5.29
CA GLY A 56 15.40 -18.37 5.54
C GLY A 56 16.22 -19.31 4.67
N PHE A 57 16.31 -19.06 3.37
CA PHE A 57 17.15 -19.86 2.46
C PHE A 57 18.62 -19.81 2.82
N ARG A 58 19.15 -18.63 3.12
CA ARG A 58 20.56 -18.46 3.51
C ARG A 58 20.90 -19.21 4.79
N GLU A 59 20.00 -19.24 5.77
CA GLU A 59 20.21 -19.85 7.08
C GLU A 59 19.73 -21.31 7.18
N GLY A 60 19.21 -21.87 6.10
CA GLY A 60 18.67 -23.23 6.08
C GLY A 60 17.40 -23.41 6.90
N LYS A 61 16.64 -22.34 7.12
CA LYS A 61 15.34 -22.39 7.80
C LYS A 61 14.28 -22.92 6.85
N LYS A 62 13.34 -23.71 7.37
CA LYS A 62 12.34 -24.38 6.54
C LYS A 62 10.92 -23.91 6.77
N LYS A 63 10.56 -23.53 7.99
CA LYS A 63 9.20 -23.12 8.34
C LYS A 63 9.04 -21.62 8.40
N VAL A 64 7.86 -21.13 8.05
CA VAL A 64 7.46 -19.73 8.20
C VAL A 64 7.70 -19.22 9.62
N SER A 65 7.35 -20.01 10.64
CA SER A 65 7.56 -19.67 12.05
C SER A 65 9.04 -19.43 12.42
N ASP A 66 9.99 -20.00 11.68
CA ASP A 66 11.43 -19.83 11.95
C ASP A 66 11.99 -18.51 11.42
N VAL A 67 11.29 -17.84 10.49
CA VAL A 67 11.78 -16.65 9.79
C VAL A 67 10.85 -15.46 9.89
N MET A 68 9.58 -15.65 10.19
CA MET A 68 8.59 -14.58 10.28
C MET A 68 8.97 -13.52 11.30
N ARG A 69 8.56 -12.30 11.05
CA ARG A 69 8.52 -11.25 12.07
C ARG A 69 7.32 -11.47 12.96
N SER A 70 7.47 -11.28 14.27
CA SER A 70 6.37 -11.43 15.22
C SER A 70 5.37 -10.28 15.10
N LYS A 71 4.14 -10.50 15.55
CA LYS A 71 3.07 -9.49 15.56
C LYS A 71 3.53 -8.18 16.21
N GLU A 72 4.32 -8.25 17.27
CA GLU A 72 4.80 -7.09 18.03
C GLU A 72 5.81 -6.24 17.23
N GLU A 73 6.46 -6.80 16.25
CA GLU A 73 7.47 -6.13 15.41
C GLU A 73 6.88 -5.44 14.18
N ILE A 74 5.60 -5.62 13.92
CA ILE A 74 4.96 -5.13 12.70
C ILE A 74 3.88 -4.10 12.98
N VAL A 75 3.83 -3.11 12.11
CA VAL A 75 2.78 -2.09 12.10
C VAL A 75 1.52 -2.67 11.49
N ASN A 76 0.39 -2.37 12.06
CA ASN A 76 -0.92 -2.70 11.51
C ASN A 76 -1.88 -1.53 11.68
N VAL A 77 -2.99 -1.59 10.97
CA VAL A 77 -4.11 -0.63 11.10
C VAL A 77 -5.43 -1.39 11.15
N HIS A 78 -6.46 -0.75 11.65
CA HIS A 78 -7.82 -1.28 11.65
C HIS A 78 -8.60 -0.86 10.39
N GLU A 79 -9.51 -1.71 9.96
CA GLU A 79 -10.32 -1.47 8.75
C GLU A 79 -11.14 -0.18 8.81
N ASN A 80 -11.54 0.25 10.01
CA ASN A 80 -12.33 1.45 10.23
C ASN A 80 -11.49 2.70 10.54
N ASP A 81 -10.18 2.57 10.64
CA ASP A 81 -9.28 3.71 10.81
C ASP A 81 -9.36 4.66 9.60
N PRO A 82 -9.06 5.94 9.79
CA PRO A 82 -8.90 6.86 8.66
C PRO A 82 -7.78 6.39 7.73
N ALA A 83 -8.03 6.42 6.42
CA ALA A 83 -7.03 6.01 5.41
C ALA A 83 -5.69 6.74 5.55
N ARG A 84 -5.72 8.02 5.99
CA ARG A 84 -4.50 8.80 6.27
C ARG A 84 -3.58 8.14 7.30
N LEU A 85 -4.12 7.35 8.23
CA LEU A 85 -3.30 6.65 9.22
C LEU A 85 -2.43 5.60 8.54
N ALA A 86 -2.98 4.82 7.60
CA ALA A 86 -2.20 3.87 6.83
C ALA A 86 -1.07 4.56 6.05
N VAL A 87 -1.34 5.72 5.46
CA VAL A 87 -0.32 6.54 4.77
C VAL A 87 0.79 6.96 5.73
N LEU A 88 0.44 7.47 6.89
CA LEU A 88 1.40 7.91 7.90
C LEU A 88 2.25 6.75 8.43
N GLU A 89 1.63 5.61 8.73
CA GLU A 89 2.32 4.44 9.27
C GLU A 89 3.28 3.81 8.24
N THR A 90 2.86 3.67 6.99
CA THR A 90 3.74 3.16 5.92
C THR A 90 4.93 4.08 5.68
N THR A 91 4.72 5.40 5.70
CA THR A 91 5.77 6.40 5.49
C THR A 91 6.73 6.46 6.67
N LYS A 92 6.22 6.51 7.90
CA LYS A 92 7.00 6.59 9.13
C LYS A 92 7.91 5.37 9.30
N HIS A 93 7.38 4.20 9.04
CA HIS A 93 8.12 2.94 9.21
C HIS A 93 8.83 2.47 7.93
N LYS A 94 8.68 3.19 6.82
CA LYS A 94 9.29 2.89 5.50
C LYS A 94 9.01 1.47 5.04
N VAL A 95 7.79 1.01 5.24
CA VAL A 95 7.33 -0.32 4.84
C VAL A 95 6.51 -0.27 3.56
N ILE A 96 6.56 -1.33 2.77
CA ILE A 96 5.84 -1.41 1.49
C ILE A 96 4.38 -1.85 1.64
N SER A 97 4.05 -2.46 2.75
CA SER A 97 2.67 -2.87 3.05
C SER A 97 2.48 -3.14 4.54
N ILE A 98 1.24 -3.05 4.98
CA ILE A 98 0.83 -3.33 6.36
C ILE A 98 -0.47 -4.14 6.38
N PRO A 99 -0.63 -5.06 7.34
CA PRO A 99 -1.88 -5.79 7.52
C PRO A 99 -2.98 -4.89 8.08
N VAL A 100 -4.22 -5.20 7.67
CA VAL A 100 -5.45 -4.55 8.17
C VAL A 100 -6.22 -5.55 9.00
N LEU A 101 -6.60 -5.15 10.20
CA LEU A 101 -7.30 -5.97 11.16
C LEU A 101 -8.73 -5.47 11.40
N ASN A 102 -9.61 -6.37 11.81
CA ASN A 102 -10.88 -5.99 12.44
C ASN A 102 -10.72 -5.93 13.97
N ASP A 103 -11.83 -5.71 14.68
CA ASP A 103 -11.83 -5.57 16.16
C ASP A 103 -11.47 -6.88 16.89
N ASP A 104 -11.52 -8.03 16.22
CA ASP A 104 -11.15 -9.34 16.76
C ASP A 104 -9.71 -9.77 16.40
N ASP A 105 -8.89 -8.84 15.94
CA ASP A 105 -7.52 -9.08 15.43
C ASP A 105 -7.44 -10.02 14.21
N VAL A 106 -8.57 -10.23 13.52
CA VAL A 106 -8.63 -11.01 12.28
C VAL A 106 -8.12 -10.15 11.13
N VAL A 107 -7.25 -10.72 10.30
CA VAL A 107 -6.76 -10.05 9.08
C VAL A 107 -7.90 -9.99 8.05
N VAL A 108 -8.23 -8.78 7.62
CA VAL A 108 -9.31 -8.51 6.65
C VAL A 108 -8.80 -7.90 5.35
N GLY A 109 -7.54 -7.53 5.29
CA GLY A 109 -6.91 -6.95 4.12
C GLY A 109 -5.45 -6.62 4.33
N VAL A 110 -4.84 -6.08 3.30
CA VAL A 110 -3.47 -5.53 3.32
C VAL A 110 -3.49 -4.19 2.59
N VAL A 111 -2.88 -3.17 3.17
CA VAL A 111 -2.65 -1.90 2.48
C VAL A 111 -1.22 -1.90 1.94
N ARG A 112 -1.08 -1.74 0.63
CA ARG A 112 0.23 -1.59 -0.03
C ARG A 112 0.48 -0.13 -0.36
N THR A 113 1.73 0.30 -0.30
CA THR A 113 2.12 1.66 -0.73
C THR A 113 1.64 1.96 -2.15
N PHE A 114 1.65 0.94 -3.03
CA PHE A 114 1.16 1.08 -4.39
C PHE A 114 -0.35 1.41 -4.45
N ASP A 115 -1.17 0.78 -3.62
CA ASP A 115 -2.63 1.05 -3.55
C ASP A 115 -2.90 2.49 -3.08
N ILE A 116 -2.08 2.98 -2.15
CA ILE A 116 -2.13 4.36 -1.69
C ILE A 116 -1.83 5.33 -2.85
N VAL A 117 -0.74 5.10 -3.56
CA VAL A 117 -0.33 5.94 -4.71
C VAL A 117 -1.41 5.95 -5.79
N GLU A 118 -1.95 4.79 -6.13
CA GLU A 118 -3.03 4.67 -7.12
C GLU A 118 -4.28 5.44 -6.70
N THR A 119 -4.69 5.30 -5.44
CA THR A 119 -5.85 6.01 -4.90
C THR A 119 -5.63 7.53 -4.91
N LEU A 120 -4.47 8.00 -4.47
CA LEU A 120 -4.12 9.42 -4.49
C LEU A 120 -4.08 9.98 -5.92
N SER A 121 -3.55 9.22 -6.88
CA SER A 121 -3.52 9.62 -8.28
C SER A 121 -4.92 9.82 -8.84
N ARG A 122 -5.83 8.87 -8.59
CA ARG A 122 -7.24 9.00 -9.01
C ARG A 122 -7.94 10.20 -8.37
N LEU A 123 -7.74 10.42 -7.08
CA LEU A 123 -8.31 11.58 -6.39
C LEU A 123 -7.75 12.89 -6.92
N TYR A 124 -6.48 12.94 -7.27
CA TYR A 124 -5.84 14.11 -7.85
C TYR A 124 -6.42 14.42 -9.24
N GLU A 125 -6.55 13.43 -10.11
CA GLU A 125 -7.16 13.58 -11.44
C GLU A 125 -8.59 14.12 -11.35
N ILE A 126 -9.43 13.53 -10.48
CA ILE A 126 -10.81 14.01 -10.26
C ILE A 126 -10.82 15.44 -9.78
N LYS A 127 -9.93 15.81 -8.86
CA LYS A 127 -9.85 17.16 -8.31
C LYS A 127 -9.43 18.17 -9.39
N VAL A 128 -8.42 17.85 -10.17
CA VAL A 128 -7.95 18.69 -11.29
C VAL A 128 -9.05 18.85 -12.32
N TYR A 129 -9.70 17.77 -12.72
CA TYR A 129 -10.82 17.81 -13.67
C TYR A 129 -11.95 18.72 -13.20
N LYS A 130 -12.38 18.60 -11.93
CA LYS A 130 -13.41 19.47 -11.36
C LYS A 130 -13.02 20.94 -11.32
N ILE A 131 -11.76 21.24 -11.08
CA ILE A 131 -11.24 22.60 -11.14
C ILE A 131 -11.37 23.15 -12.57
N PHE A 132 -10.95 22.36 -13.57
CA PHE A 132 -11.07 22.75 -14.97
C PHE A 132 -12.53 22.92 -15.42
N GLU A 133 -13.43 22.05 -15.00
CA GLU A 133 -14.88 22.24 -15.26
C GLU A 133 -15.40 23.55 -14.68
N ALA A 134 -15.09 23.83 -13.42
CA ALA A 134 -15.52 25.07 -12.75
C ALA A 134 -14.97 26.32 -13.42
N MET A 135 -13.78 26.26 -14.00
CA MET A 135 -13.14 27.37 -14.72
C MET A 135 -13.50 27.44 -16.19
N ALA A 136 -14.12 26.41 -16.76
CA ALA A 136 -14.39 26.31 -18.19
C ALA A 136 -15.23 27.47 -18.72
N ASP A 137 -16.19 27.96 -17.93
CA ASP A 137 -17.02 29.07 -18.31
C ASP A 137 -16.28 30.43 -18.25
N GLU A 138 -15.35 30.55 -17.32
CA GLU A 138 -14.50 31.76 -17.17
C GLU A 138 -13.38 31.80 -18.21
N LEU A 139 -12.95 30.60 -18.70
CA LEU A 139 -11.87 30.42 -19.68
C LEU A 139 -12.41 30.34 -21.12
N LYS A 140 -13.67 30.60 -21.36
CA LYS A 140 -14.23 30.63 -22.73
C LYS A 140 -13.44 31.56 -23.63
N GLY A 141 -12.86 31.01 -24.69
CA GLY A 141 -12.03 31.74 -25.65
C GLY A 141 -10.53 31.68 -25.39
N VAL A 142 -10.10 31.06 -24.31
CA VAL A 142 -8.66 30.81 -24.05
C VAL A 142 -8.26 29.47 -24.65
N SER A 143 -7.26 29.45 -25.49
CA SER A 143 -6.74 28.20 -26.08
C SER A 143 -5.86 27.43 -25.10
N TRP A 144 -5.74 26.10 -25.34
CA TRP A 144 -4.79 25.27 -24.58
C TRP A 144 -3.36 25.77 -24.70
N ASP A 145 -2.96 26.29 -25.86
CA ASP A 145 -1.62 26.82 -26.09
C ASP A 145 -1.36 28.04 -25.21
N GLU A 146 -2.33 28.94 -25.08
CA GLU A 146 -2.24 30.12 -24.19
C GLU A 146 -2.13 29.71 -22.72
N LEU A 147 -2.90 28.69 -22.28
CA LEU A 147 -2.81 28.15 -20.91
C LEU A 147 -1.47 27.50 -20.64
N MET A 148 -0.94 26.72 -21.57
CA MET A 148 0.34 26.07 -21.45
C MET A 148 1.50 27.07 -21.47
N GLU A 149 1.42 28.11 -22.28
CA GLU A 149 2.40 29.20 -22.32
C GLU A 149 2.44 29.96 -20.99
N ALA A 150 1.28 30.30 -20.42
CA ALA A 150 1.18 30.94 -19.12
C ALA A 150 1.78 30.05 -18.01
N SER A 151 1.53 28.74 -18.03
CA SER A 151 2.10 27.78 -17.11
C SER A 151 3.64 27.71 -17.23
N ALA A 152 4.17 27.73 -18.45
CA ALA A 152 5.61 27.74 -18.69
C ALA A 152 6.31 29.00 -18.17
N ILE A 153 5.67 30.16 -18.27
CA ILE A 153 6.17 31.43 -17.72
C ILE A 153 6.26 31.35 -16.20
N VAL A 154 5.22 30.83 -15.52
CA VAL A 154 5.22 30.66 -14.06
C VAL A 154 6.33 29.70 -13.61
N THR A 155 6.52 28.61 -14.32
CA THR A 155 7.58 27.64 -14.02
C THR A 155 8.97 28.27 -14.16
N ARG A 156 9.24 29.00 -15.24
CA ARG A 156 10.50 29.71 -15.45
C ARG A 156 10.81 30.71 -14.33
N ARG A 157 9.81 31.46 -13.88
CA ARG A 157 9.96 32.42 -12.77
C ARG A 157 10.32 31.74 -11.46
N ARG A 158 9.75 30.56 -11.19
CA ARG A 158 10.04 29.76 -9.97
C ARG A 158 11.42 29.13 -9.98
N THR A 159 11.91 28.70 -11.13
CA THR A 159 13.22 28.01 -11.27
C THR A 159 14.38 28.97 -11.54
N GLY A 160 14.12 30.27 -11.77
CA GLY A 160 15.15 31.26 -12.07
C GLY A 160 15.78 31.11 -13.47
N GLN A 161 15.13 30.38 -14.34
CA GLN A 161 15.57 30.16 -15.73
C GLN A 161 14.91 31.10 -16.72
#